data_2754e03ef66c1aadd10949a36a0f3a8d
#
_entry.id   2754e03ef66c1aadd10949a36a0f3a8d
#
_cell.length_a   1.000
_cell.length_b   1.000
_cell.length_c   1.000
_cell.angle_alpha   90.00
_cell.angle_beta   90.00
_cell.angle_gamma   90.00
#
_symmetry.space_group_name_H-M   'P 1'
#
loop_
_entity.id
_entity.type
_entity.pdbx_description
1 polymer ?
#
loop_
_entity_poly.entity_id
_entity_poly.type
_entity_poly.pdbx_seq_one_letter_code
_entity_poly.pdbx_strand_id
1 'polypeptide(L)'
;MKTNRRNFLKKTGIVSTGLSLGLPGISEVNFSLSYPQGRKGPMDFIIAMGHYDIWEFNARFGTRDKSQTSPLRDFILPRLLEGGVNVVVMPPCGDSVDQRMGSDQVLEGSMRTIDMLLLEIEKTNGKASLILRKKDVPDKPDPNHVKFFFDMEGVETIQPNSEPKQYYPGCDMAVLRNFFRLGVRGVQLTHDGRNMAAEGSWEGAIGGGLSKRFGVPLIHELNRLGIMIGVSHCGAKAIYEAAEISTKPIVSTHQNPKAFFNNADLQHSDDAIKAIASTGGIVGMRYHSNNSTPYTRCADMIDYVVDLVGIDHINIAWLGHDVENPSPGYVPGISKEPFPGGEVEKLTKYEQNSRFIDILYQHKYNDENIAKIMGGNLLRVMKETLPE
;
A
#
# COMPACT_ATOMS: atom_id res chain seq x y z
N MET A 1 33.41 -12.55 4.66
CA MET A 1 33.64 -13.35 3.46
C MET A 1 32.70 -12.86 2.38
N LYS A 2 33.22 -12.25 1.31
CA LYS A 2 32.38 -11.81 0.19
C LYS A 2 31.92 -13.04 -0.60
N THR A 3 30.70 -13.47 -0.45
CA THR A 3 30.12 -14.51 -1.29
C THR A 3 29.87 -13.92 -2.68
N ASN A 4 30.57 -14.43 -3.66
CA ASN A 4 30.47 -13.99 -5.04
C ASN A 4 29.09 -14.40 -5.60
N ARG A 5 28.40 -13.47 -6.27
CA ARG A 5 27.09 -13.62 -6.93
C ARG A 5 26.95 -14.92 -7.74
N ARG A 6 28.07 -15.39 -8.32
CA ARG A 6 28.16 -16.65 -9.06
C ARG A 6 27.95 -17.91 -8.20
N ASN A 7 28.31 -17.85 -6.90
CA ASN A 7 28.18 -18.98 -5.98
C ASN A 7 26.76 -19.11 -5.41
N PHE A 8 26.03 -17.98 -5.31
CA PHE A 8 24.63 -17.98 -4.91
C PHE A 8 23.75 -18.64 -5.99
N LEU A 9 23.93 -18.23 -7.26
CA LEU A 9 23.19 -18.82 -8.39
C LEU A 9 23.43 -20.32 -8.58
N LYS A 10 24.65 -20.81 -8.25
CA LYS A 10 24.94 -22.25 -8.31
C LYS A 10 24.28 -23.05 -7.19
N LYS A 11 24.03 -22.45 -6.02
CA LYS A 11 23.34 -23.15 -4.91
C LYS A 11 21.84 -23.24 -5.09
N THR A 12 21.24 -22.34 -5.89
CA THR A 12 19.80 -22.31 -6.14
C THR A 12 19.38 -23.10 -7.40
N GLY A 13 20.32 -23.75 -8.08
CA GLY A 13 20.00 -24.60 -9.24
C GLY A 13 19.65 -23.85 -10.52
N ILE A 14 19.89 -22.54 -10.60
CA ILE A 14 19.62 -21.71 -11.77
C ILE A 14 20.89 -21.63 -12.63
N VAL A 15 20.96 -22.46 -13.66
CA VAL A 15 22.01 -22.40 -14.69
C VAL A 15 21.38 -21.89 -15.98
N SER A 16 21.64 -20.65 -16.37
CA SER A 16 21.42 -20.20 -17.74
C SER A 16 22.71 -20.26 -18.53
N THR A 17 22.77 -21.05 -19.55
CA THR A 17 23.85 -21.06 -20.55
C THR A 17 23.49 -20.12 -21.69
N GLY A 18 24.22 -19.03 -21.77
CA GLY A 18 24.13 -18.09 -22.87
C GLY A 18 25.09 -16.94 -22.71
N LEU A 19 26.40 -17.17 -22.91
CA LEU A 19 27.40 -16.11 -23.05
C LEU A 19 27.71 -15.88 -24.54
N SER A 20 27.40 -14.70 -25.06
CA SER A 20 28.06 -14.15 -26.23
C SER A 20 28.90 -12.94 -25.81
N LEU A 21 30.21 -13.02 -25.97
CA LEU A 21 31.16 -11.93 -25.72
C LEU A 21 31.23 -11.02 -26.95
N GLY A 22 30.83 -9.75 -26.78
CA GLY A 22 31.06 -8.67 -27.75
C GLY A 22 31.07 -7.32 -27.04
N LEU A 23 32.06 -6.50 -27.29
CA LEU A 23 32.48 -5.24 -26.61
C LEU A 23 31.51 -4.04 -26.73
N PRO A 24 31.75 -2.85 -26.09
CA PRO A 24 30.84 -2.27 -25.11
C PRO A 24 29.87 -1.27 -25.72
N GLY A 25 28.64 -1.62 -25.79
CA GLY A 25 27.48 -0.75 -25.84
C GLY A 25 26.55 -1.23 -24.74
N ILE A 26 25.87 -0.33 -24.07
CA ILE A 26 24.91 -0.66 -23.01
C ILE A 26 23.86 -1.62 -23.61
N SER A 27 24.11 -2.91 -23.50
CA SER A 27 23.15 -3.94 -23.90
C SER A 27 22.16 -4.14 -22.75
N GLU A 28 20.88 -4.01 -23.08
CA GLU A 28 19.77 -4.45 -22.26
C GLU A 28 20.05 -5.87 -21.74
N VAL A 29 20.24 -5.99 -20.43
CA VAL A 29 20.38 -7.28 -19.78
C VAL A 29 18.99 -7.86 -19.60
N ASN A 30 18.52 -8.61 -20.57
CA ASN A 30 17.31 -9.42 -20.44
C ASN A 30 17.54 -10.51 -19.39
N PHE A 31 17.15 -10.28 -18.15
CA PHE A 31 17.05 -11.31 -17.12
C PHE A 31 15.75 -12.10 -17.34
N SER A 32 15.80 -13.17 -18.10
CA SER A 32 14.75 -14.19 -18.05
C SER A 32 15.08 -15.17 -16.91
N LEU A 33 14.52 -14.96 -15.75
CA LEU A 33 14.49 -15.98 -14.69
C LEU A 33 13.43 -17.02 -15.12
N SER A 34 13.89 -18.24 -15.48
CA SER A 34 12.97 -19.36 -15.71
C SER A 34 12.57 -19.94 -14.36
N TYR A 35 11.30 -19.86 -14.02
CA TYR A 35 10.72 -20.57 -12.88
C TYR A 35 10.72 -22.09 -13.12
N PRO A 36 10.75 -22.93 -12.06
CA PRO A 36 10.56 -24.36 -12.21
C PRO A 36 9.34 -24.67 -13.07
N GLN A 37 9.41 -25.69 -13.90
CA GLN A 37 8.41 -25.99 -14.93
C GLN A 37 6.97 -25.81 -14.43
N GLY A 38 6.23 -24.89 -15.05
CA GLY A 38 4.82 -24.64 -14.82
C GLY A 38 4.47 -23.59 -13.75
N ARG A 39 5.45 -22.96 -13.08
CA ARG A 39 5.19 -21.88 -12.13
C ARG A 39 5.36 -20.50 -12.77
N LYS A 40 4.47 -19.58 -12.37
CA LYS A 40 4.51 -18.19 -12.79
C LYS A 40 5.34 -17.34 -11.84
N GLY A 41 5.94 -16.27 -12.37
CA GLY A 41 6.72 -15.29 -11.62
C GLY A 41 6.01 -13.94 -11.47
N PRO A 42 6.69 -12.94 -10.85
CA PRO A 42 6.08 -11.63 -10.60
C PRO A 42 5.55 -10.93 -11.85
N MET A 43 6.18 -11.15 -13.02
CA MET A 43 5.77 -10.52 -14.28
C MET A 43 4.50 -11.16 -14.89
N ASP A 44 4.07 -12.30 -14.38
CA ASP A 44 2.89 -13.01 -14.86
C ASP A 44 1.62 -12.63 -14.11
N PHE A 45 1.75 -11.90 -13.00
CA PHE A 45 0.64 -11.45 -12.15
C PHE A 45 0.51 -9.93 -12.17
N ILE A 46 -0.70 -9.42 -11.96
CA ILE A 46 -0.86 -8.01 -11.59
C ILE A 46 -0.54 -7.90 -10.11
N ILE A 47 0.57 -7.24 -9.79
CA ILE A 47 0.94 -6.95 -8.41
C ILE A 47 0.39 -5.59 -8.03
N ALA A 48 -0.55 -5.57 -7.08
CA ALA A 48 -1.17 -4.37 -6.56
C ALA A 48 -0.87 -4.25 -5.05
N MET A 49 0.00 -3.32 -4.71
CA MET A 49 0.40 -3.06 -3.32
C MET A 49 -0.67 -2.20 -2.64
N GLY A 50 -1.24 -2.72 -1.55
CA GLY A 50 -2.33 -2.06 -0.81
C GLY A 50 -1.89 -0.80 -0.05
N HIS A 51 -0.60 -0.60 0.14
CA HIS A 51 -0.04 0.60 0.76
C HIS A 51 1.43 0.77 0.35
N TYR A 52 1.83 2.01 0.05
CA TYR A 52 3.22 2.40 -0.18
C TYR A 52 3.51 3.66 0.63
N ASP A 53 4.34 3.53 1.66
CA ASP A 53 4.62 4.63 2.55
C ASP A 53 5.32 5.79 1.81
N ILE A 54 4.72 6.97 1.87
CA ILE A 54 5.25 8.19 1.26
C ILE A 54 6.59 8.64 1.89
N TRP A 55 6.99 8.05 3.03
CA TRP A 55 8.26 8.34 3.68
C TRP A 55 9.45 8.11 2.77
N GLU A 56 9.46 7.05 1.99
CA GLU A 56 10.55 6.81 1.03
C GLU A 56 10.64 7.93 0.01
N PHE A 57 9.49 8.43 -0.42
CA PHE A 57 9.40 9.53 -1.36
C PHE A 57 9.91 10.84 -0.73
N ASN A 58 9.40 11.16 0.45
CA ASN A 58 9.77 12.38 1.18
C ASN A 58 11.24 12.37 1.62
N ALA A 59 11.76 11.23 2.06
CA ALA A 59 13.16 11.07 2.43
C ALA A 59 14.10 11.43 1.27
N ARG A 60 13.73 11.11 0.03
CA ARG A 60 14.51 11.42 -1.17
C ARG A 60 14.37 12.87 -1.62
N PHE A 61 13.22 13.50 -1.43
CA PHE A 61 13.05 14.92 -1.64
C PHE A 61 13.79 15.76 -0.60
N GLY A 62 13.86 15.28 0.64
CA GLY A 62 14.58 15.92 1.74
C GLY A 62 16.10 15.85 1.59
N THR A 63 16.62 14.85 0.89
CA THR A 63 18.04 14.81 0.53
C THR A 63 18.24 15.78 -0.63
N ARG A 64 18.91 16.86 -0.38
CA ARG A 64 19.31 17.86 -1.37
C ARG A 64 20.36 17.33 -2.38
N ASP A 65 20.22 16.08 -2.81
CA ASP A 65 21.03 15.55 -3.89
C ASP A 65 20.57 16.19 -5.20
N LYS A 66 21.29 17.24 -5.57
CA LYS A 66 21.05 18.00 -6.80
C LYS A 66 21.24 17.17 -8.07
N SER A 67 21.73 15.95 -7.98
CA SER A 67 21.90 15.02 -9.10
C SER A 67 20.59 14.33 -9.51
N GLN A 68 19.60 14.23 -8.60
CA GLN A 68 18.31 13.63 -8.91
C GLN A 68 17.30 14.68 -9.32
N THR A 69 16.91 14.66 -10.58
CA THR A 69 15.92 15.59 -11.15
C THR A 69 14.47 15.14 -10.92
N SER A 70 14.24 13.86 -10.62
CA SER A 70 12.92 13.28 -10.36
C SER A 70 13.03 11.98 -9.53
N PRO A 71 12.76 12.02 -8.21
CA PRO A 71 12.78 10.83 -7.35
C PRO A 71 11.91 9.69 -7.86
N LEU A 72 10.71 10.00 -8.35
CA LEU A 72 9.82 8.98 -8.90
C LEU A 72 10.42 8.34 -10.16
N ARG A 73 10.73 9.15 -11.17
CA ARG A 73 11.22 8.66 -12.46
C ARG A 73 12.55 7.93 -12.36
N ASP A 74 13.50 8.53 -11.62
CA ASP A 74 14.89 8.11 -11.67
C ASP A 74 15.21 7.02 -10.65
N PHE A 75 14.35 6.83 -9.63
CA PHE A 75 14.64 5.94 -8.54
C PHE A 75 13.49 4.97 -8.18
N ILE A 76 12.30 5.47 -7.83
CA ILE A 76 11.21 4.64 -7.32
C ILE A 76 10.61 3.78 -8.43
N LEU A 77 10.25 4.40 -9.54
CA LEU A 77 9.60 3.74 -10.66
C LEU A 77 10.42 2.58 -11.26
N PRO A 78 11.75 2.70 -11.49
CA PRO A 78 12.54 1.58 -11.99
C PRO A 78 12.47 0.35 -11.08
N ARG A 79 12.46 0.55 -9.76
CA ARG A 79 12.39 -0.55 -8.78
C ARG A 79 11.01 -1.19 -8.69
N LEU A 80 9.95 -0.39 -8.80
CA LEU A 80 8.59 -0.92 -8.89
C LEU A 80 8.44 -1.80 -10.13
N LEU A 81 8.93 -1.33 -11.28
CA LEU A 81 8.90 -2.09 -12.53
C LEU A 81 9.76 -3.36 -12.44
N GLU A 82 10.96 -3.29 -11.89
CA GLU A 82 11.81 -4.45 -11.64
C GLU A 82 11.11 -5.48 -10.74
N GLY A 83 10.34 -5.02 -9.76
CA GLY A 83 9.53 -5.86 -8.86
C GLY A 83 8.26 -6.42 -9.48
N GLY A 84 7.94 -6.09 -10.74
CA GLY A 84 6.69 -6.48 -11.39
C GLY A 84 5.45 -5.76 -10.83
N VAL A 85 5.63 -4.66 -10.10
CA VAL A 85 4.52 -3.91 -9.49
C VAL A 85 3.78 -3.10 -10.54
N ASN A 86 2.47 -3.27 -10.61
CA ASN A 86 1.60 -2.58 -11.58
C ASN A 86 0.71 -1.51 -10.94
N VAL A 87 0.35 -1.69 -9.67
CA VAL A 87 -0.50 -0.74 -8.94
C VAL A 87 0.09 -0.47 -7.55
N VAL A 88 0.08 0.79 -7.15
CA VAL A 88 0.54 1.25 -5.85
C VAL A 88 -0.53 2.13 -5.22
N VAL A 89 -1.03 1.75 -4.06
CA VAL A 89 -1.83 2.63 -3.20
C VAL A 89 -0.86 3.51 -2.42
N MET A 90 -0.93 4.82 -2.62
CA MET A 90 -0.01 5.79 -2.05
C MET A 90 -0.78 6.86 -1.29
N PRO A 91 -0.47 7.12 0.00
CA PRO A 91 -1.10 8.17 0.80
C PRO A 91 -0.37 9.51 0.63
N PRO A 92 -0.82 10.40 -0.27
CA PRO A 92 -0.23 11.74 -0.42
C PRO A 92 -0.73 12.73 0.63
N CYS A 93 -1.71 12.34 1.43
CA CYS A 93 -2.37 13.18 2.42
C CYS A 93 -2.98 12.33 3.53
N GLY A 94 -3.30 12.95 4.67
CA GLY A 94 -3.84 12.23 5.80
C GLY A 94 -3.81 13.03 7.10
N ASP A 95 -3.65 12.31 8.20
CA ASP A 95 -3.53 12.88 9.54
C ASP A 95 -2.16 13.55 9.76
N SER A 96 -2.00 14.25 10.89
CA SER A 96 -0.84 15.11 11.20
C SER A 96 0.53 14.42 11.12
N VAL A 97 0.57 13.10 11.20
CA VAL A 97 1.80 12.32 11.02
C VAL A 97 2.43 12.52 9.63
N ASP A 98 1.62 12.88 8.63
CA ASP A 98 2.07 13.06 7.25
C ASP A 98 2.52 14.49 6.92
N GLN A 99 2.62 15.39 7.90
CA GLN A 99 3.05 16.80 7.73
C GLN A 99 4.52 16.99 7.31
N ARG A 100 5.06 16.06 6.57
CA ARG A 100 6.51 15.96 6.31
C ARG A 100 7.05 16.91 5.25
N MET A 101 6.16 17.63 4.56
CA MET A 101 6.55 18.62 3.56
C MET A 101 6.83 20.01 4.13
N GLY A 102 7.12 20.10 5.44
CA GLY A 102 7.56 21.33 6.08
C GLY A 102 6.47 22.38 6.31
N SER A 103 5.22 21.94 6.42
CA SER A 103 4.11 22.78 6.83
C SER A 103 3.55 22.30 8.17
N ASP A 104 3.30 23.23 9.10
CA ASP A 104 2.61 22.94 10.36
C ASP A 104 1.08 22.80 10.16
N GLN A 105 0.61 22.92 8.93
CA GLN A 105 -0.80 22.84 8.56
C GLN A 105 -1.07 21.58 7.72
N VAL A 106 -1.87 20.67 8.25
CA VAL A 106 -2.21 19.38 7.61
C VAL A 106 -2.76 19.57 6.21
N LEU A 107 -3.68 20.50 6.01
CA LEU A 107 -4.28 20.78 4.71
C LEU A 107 -3.24 21.30 3.71
N GLU A 108 -2.41 22.25 4.10
CA GLU A 108 -1.39 22.83 3.22
C GLU A 108 -0.33 21.79 2.85
N GLY A 109 0.15 21.01 3.83
CA GLY A 109 1.10 19.93 3.61
C GLY A 109 0.56 18.88 2.64
N SER A 110 -0.68 18.46 2.81
CA SER A 110 -1.37 17.52 1.93
C SER A 110 -1.51 18.05 0.50
N MET A 111 -1.87 19.32 0.33
CA MET A 111 -1.96 19.96 -0.99
C MET A 111 -0.62 20.02 -1.70
N ARG A 112 0.45 20.39 -1.00
CA ARG A 112 1.81 20.41 -1.54
C ARG A 112 2.30 19.04 -1.96
N THR A 113 2.01 18.00 -1.16
CA THR A 113 2.41 16.63 -1.46
C THR A 113 1.69 16.08 -2.70
N ILE A 114 0.38 16.33 -2.83
CA ILE A 114 -0.36 15.93 -4.02
C ILE A 114 0.19 16.61 -5.28
N ASP A 115 0.40 17.94 -5.23
CA ASP A 115 0.96 18.69 -6.36
C ASP A 115 2.31 18.13 -6.78
N MET A 116 3.21 17.91 -5.82
CA MET A 116 4.51 17.31 -6.06
C MET A 116 4.41 15.94 -6.75
N LEU A 117 3.54 15.05 -6.27
CA LEU A 117 3.37 13.72 -6.86
C LEU A 117 2.81 13.79 -8.28
N LEU A 118 1.87 14.69 -8.54
CA LEU A 118 1.34 14.90 -9.88
C LEU A 118 2.43 15.37 -10.85
N LEU A 119 3.26 16.34 -10.44
CA LEU A 119 4.42 16.79 -11.22
C LEU A 119 5.44 15.66 -11.44
N GLU A 120 5.67 14.81 -10.45
CA GLU A 120 6.58 13.67 -10.58
C GLU A 120 6.03 12.62 -11.55
N ILE A 121 4.72 12.35 -11.53
CA ILE A 121 4.06 11.44 -12.48
C ILE A 121 4.21 11.98 -13.91
N GLU A 122 4.01 13.29 -14.13
CA GLU A 122 4.23 13.93 -15.44
C GLU A 122 5.65 13.72 -15.97
N LYS A 123 6.66 13.83 -15.11
CA LYS A 123 8.08 13.62 -15.46
C LYS A 123 8.42 12.18 -15.87
N THR A 124 7.53 11.21 -15.64
CA THR A 124 7.76 9.81 -16.03
C THR A 124 7.59 9.55 -17.52
N ASN A 125 7.15 10.56 -18.30
CA ASN A 125 6.89 10.44 -19.74
C ASN A 125 5.93 9.29 -20.08
N GLY A 126 4.85 9.15 -19.31
CA GLY A 126 3.80 8.17 -19.52
C GLY A 126 4.08 6.78 -18.95
N LYS A 127 5.18 6.58 -18.20
CA LYS A 127 5.43 5.30 -17.49
C LYS A 127 4.69 5.17 -16.16
N ALA A 128 4.06 6.26 -15.70
CA ALA A 128 3.18 6.26 -14.55
C ALA A 128 1.90 7.06 -14.84
N SER A 129 0.79 6.66 -14.21
CA SER A 129 -0.48 7.37 -14.27
C SER A 129 -1.32 7.14 -13.02
N LEU A 130 -2.40 7.93 -12.86
CA LEU A 130 -3.35 7.73 -11.77
C LEU A 130 -4.48 6.77 -12.18
N ILE A 131 -5.00 6.04 -11.18
CA ILE A 131 -6.29 5.37 -11.24
C ILE A 131 -7.35 6.36 -10.73
N LEU A 132 -8.20 6.85 -11.63
CA LEU A 132 -9.26 7.81 -11.33
C LEU A 132 -10.66 7.23 -11.50
N ARG A 133 -10.79 6.20 -12.32
CA ARG A 133 -12.03 5.57 -12.72
C ARG A 133 -11.87 4.07 -12.85
N LYS A 134 -12.97 3.36 -12.87
CA LYS A 134 -13.03 1.91 -13.06
C LYS A 134 -12.22 1.43 -14.28
N LYS A 135 -12.30 2.14 -15.39
CA LYS A 135 -11.57 1.81 -16.64
C LYS A 135 -10.05 1.94 -16.53
N ASP A 136 -9.55 2.68 -15.52
CA ASP A 136 -8.11 2.88 -15.33
C ASP A 136 -7.47 1.72 -14.56
N VAL A 137 -8.30 0.87 -13.90
CA VAL A 137 -7.83 -0.32 -13.18
C VAL A 137 -7.32 -1.34 -14.21
N PRO A 138 -6.09 -1.86 -14.07
CA PRO A 138 -5.51 -2.75 -15.07
C PRO A 138 -6.21 -4.12 -15.09
N ASP A 139 -6.30 -4.72 -16.29
CA ASP A 139 -6.83 -6.08 -16.50
C ASP A 139 -5.73 -7.11 -16.76
N LYS A 140 -4.50 -6.66 -16.99
CA LYS A 140 -3.33 -7.51 -17.26
C LYS A 140 -2.05 -6.84 -16.73
N PRO A 141 -1.00 -7.62 -16.45
CA PRO A 141 0.30 -7.06 -16.11
C PRO A 141 0.85 -6.17 -17.24
N ASP A 142 1.52 -5.08 -16.84
CA ASP A 142 2.26 -4.20 -17.74
C ASP A 142 3.67 -3.99 -17.17
N PRO A 143 4.72 -4.55 -17.77
CA PRO A 143 6.08 -4.45 -17.26
C PRO A 143 6.70 -3.04 -17.43
N ASN A 144 6.02 -2.13 -18.13
CA ASN A 144 6.54 -0.80 -18.46
C ASN A 144 5.74 0.34 -17.82
N HIS A 145 4.69 0.02 -17.06
CA HIS A 145 3.78 1.04 -16.53
C HIS A 145 3.33 0.72 -15.10
N VAL A 146 3.35 1.74 -14.23
CA VAL A 146 2.83 1.66 -12.87
C VAL A 146 1.67 2.64 -12.72
N LYS A 147 0.58 2.18 -12.12
CA LYS A 147 -0.58 3.00 -11.79
C LYS A 147 -0.59 3.35 -10.31
N PHE A 148 -0.78 4.62 -10.00
CA PHE A 148 -0.90 5.13 -8.64
C PHE A 148 -2.36 5.34 -8.28
N PHE A 149 -2.73 4.89 -7.10
CA PHE A 149 -4.02 5.11 -6.49
C PHE A 149 -3.81 5.97 -5.25
N PHE A 150 -4.27 7.21 -5.28
CA PHE A 150 -4.12 8.11 -4.15
C PHE A 150 -5.14 7.79 -3.07
N ASP A 151 -4.63 7.45 -1.89
CA ASP A 151 -5.38 7.17 -0.68
C ASP A 151 -5.08 8.26 0.38
N MET A 152 -6.07 8.68 1.14
CA MET A 152 -5.91 9.61 2.27
C MET A 152 -5.78 8.78 3.54
N GLU A 153 -4.70 8.89 4.28
CA GLU A 153 -4.45 8.11 5.49
C GLU A 153 -4.84 8.90 6.74
N GLY A 154 -6.11 8.76 7.13
CA GLY A 154 -6.77 9.57 8.14
C GLY A 154 -7.36 10.85 7.58
N VAL A 155 -8.31 11.44 8.30
CA VAL A 155 -9.19 12.50 7.77
C VAL A 155 -8.98 13.88 8.42
N GLU A 156 -7.91 14.09 9.18
CA GLU A 156 -7.62 15.41 9.75
C GLU A 156 -7.52 16.49 8.68
N THR A 157 -7.02 16.14 7.51
CA THR A 157 -6.94 17.05 6.35
C THR A 157 -8.28 17.62 5.92
N ILE A 158 -9.37 16.86 6.07
CA ILE A 158 -10.70 17.24 5.57
C ILE A 158 -11.72 17.54 6.67
N GLN A 159 -11.35 17.30 7.93
CA GLN A 159 -12.26 17.60 9.04
C GLN A 159 -12.44 19.12 9.22
N PRO A 160 -13.64 19.58 9.60
CA PRO A 160 -13.87 21.00 9.82
C PRO A 160 -13.14 21.49 11.08
N ASN A 161 -12.39 22.59 10.96
CA ASN A 161 -11.62 23.16 12.09
C ASN A 161 -12.49 23.86 13.13
N SER A 162 -13.77 24.13 12.82
CA SER A 162 -14.71 24.80 13.73
C SER A 162 -16.14 24.43 13.36
N GLU A 163 -17.06 24.62 14.35
CA GLU A 163 -18.49 24.64 14.11
C GLU A 163 -18.82 25.73 13.10
N PRO A 164 -19.32 25.40 11.93
CA PRO A 164 -19.72 26.41 10.97
C PRO A 164 -20.93 27.19 11.52
N LYS A 165 -20.83 28.48 11.46
CA LYS A 165 -21.88 29.38 11.97
C LYS A 165 -23.02 29.61 10.99
N GLN A 166 -22.78 29.45 9.70
CA GLN A 166 -23.79 29.52 8.64
C GLN A 166 -23.42 28.54 7.53
N TYR A 167 -24.40 27.79 7.03
CA TYR A 167 -24.15 26.71 6.11
C TYR A 167 -24.83 26.85 4.77
N TYR A 168 -23.99 26.60 3.81
CA TYR A 168 -24.41 26.04 2.56
C TYR A 168 -24.57 24.52 2.76
N PRO A 169 -25.72 23.91 2.46
CA PRO A 169 -25.90 22.48 2.63
C PRO A 169 -24.81 21.66 1.95
N GLY A 170 -24.22 20.73 2.67
CA GLY A 170 -23.15 19.87 2.18
C GLY A 170 -21.76 20.51 2.14
N CYS A 171 -21.53 21.68 2.75
CA CYS A 171 -20.21 22.30 2.79
C CYS A 171 -19.21 21.53 3.64
N ASP A 172 -19.66 20.74 4.62
CA ASP A 172 -18.80 19.92 5.47
C ASP A 172 -17.90 18.97 4.64
N MET A 173 -18.40 18.51 3.50
CA MET A 173 -17.65 17.63 2.59
C MET A 173 -16.98 18.36 1.42
N ALA A 174 -16.92 19.70 1.47
CA ALA A 174 -16.35 20.50 0.38
C ALA A 174 -14.86 20.23 0.16
N VAL A 175 -14.09 20.09 1.25
CA VAL A 175 -12.66 19.80 1.18
C VAL A 175 -12.44 18.41 0.61
N LEU A 176 -13.19 17.39 1.07
CA LEU A 176 -13.16 16.04 0.49
C LEU A 176 -13.41 16.05 -1.02
N ARG A 177 -14.44 16.77 -1.47
CA ARG A 177 -14.75 16.87 -2.90
C ARG A 177 -13.65 17.54 -3.72
N ASN A 178 -12.87 18.45 -3.12
CA ASN A 178 -11.72 19.03 -3.77
C ASN A 178 -10.56 18.02 -3.87
N PHE A 179 -10.27 17.26 -2.83
CA PHE A 179 -9.30 16.16 -2.91
C PHE A 179 -9.70 15.10 -3.93
N PHE A 180 -10.99 14.77 -4.03
CA PHE A 180 -11.51 13.91 -5.11
C PHE A 180 -11.20 14.45 -6.51
N ARG A 181 -11.35 15.77 -6.74
CA ARG A 181 -11.00 16.43 -8.02
C ARG A 181 -9.50 16.39 -8.29
N LEU A 182 -8.66 16.42 -7.24
CA LEU A 182 -7.21 16.29 -7.33
C LEU A 182 -6.72 14.85 -7.50
N GLY A 183 -7.62 13.86 -7.49
CA GLY A 183 -7.25 12.48 -7.79
C GLY A 183 -7.30 11.50 -6.62
N VAL A 184 -7.63 11.94 -5.42
CA VAL A 184 -7.84 11.02 -4.27
C VAL A 184 -9.03 10.10 -4.55
N ARG A 185 -8.82 8.81 -4.38
CA ARG A 185 -9.81 7.75 -4.65
C ARG A 185 -9.98 6.75 -3.50
N GLY A 186 -9.14 6.82 -2.47
CA GLY A 186 -9.28 6.10 -1.22
C GLY A 186 -9.23 7.08 -0.05
N VAL A 187 -9.90 6.75 1.05
CA VAL A 187 -9.88 7.50 2.31
C VAL A 187 -9.95 6.52 3.47
N GLN A 188 -8.88 6.44 4.23
CA GLN A 188 -8.85 5.76 5.52
C GLN A 188 -9.40 6.70 6.58
N LEU A 189 -10.27 6.18 7.45
CA LEU A 189 -10.99 7.01 8.42
C LEU A 189 -10.07 7.58 9.51
N THR A 190 -9.01 6.87 9.87
CA THR A 190 -8.05 7.26 10.93
C THR A 190 -6.63 6.86 10.57
N HIS A 191 -5.67 7.47 11.28
CA HIS A 191 -4.29 6.97 11.35
C HIS A 191 -3.90 6.82 12.84
N ASP A 192 -4.13 5.62 13.41
CA ASP A 192 -3.91 5.19 14.78
C ASP A 192 -4.69 5.94 15.86
N GLY A 193 -4.67 7.26 15.88
CA GLY A 193 -5.38 8.08 16.86
C GLY A 193 -6.81 8.43 16.44
N ARG A 194 -7.63 8.79 17.43
CA ARG A 194 -8.99 9.31 17.19
C ARG A 194 -8.93 10.65 16.48
N ASN A 195 -9.81 10.83 15.50
CA ASN A 195 -10.08 12.10 14.86
C ASN A 195 -11.59 12.43 14.89
N MET A 196 -12.05 13.44 14.12
CA MET A 196 -13.48 13.81 14.12
C MET A 196 -14.40 12.76 13.46
N ALA A 197 -13.87 11.84 12.66
CA ALA A 197 -14.68 10.82 12.01
C ALA A 197 -14.87 9.57 12.86
N ALA A 198 -13.80 9.05 13.46
CA ALA A 198 -13.80 7.74 14.07
C ALA A 198 -12.80 7.60 15.24
N GLU A 199 -12.96 6.54 16.00
CA GLU A 199 -11.93 6.06 16.91
C GLU A 199 -10.79 5.40 16.13
N GLY A 200 -9.57 5.60 16.62
CA GLY A 200 -8.39 4.93 16.10
C GLY A 200 -8.05 3.65 16.88
N SER A 201 -7.05 2.93 16.41
CA SER A 201 -6.56 1.70 17.02
C SER A 201 -5.91 1.92 18.39
N TRP A 202 -5.39 3.13 18.67
CA TRP A 202 -4.77 3.45 19.96
C TRP A 202 -5.78 3.56 21.11
N GLU A 203 -7.04 3.86 20.84
CA GLU A 203 -8.08 3.92 21.87
C GLU A 203 -8.55 2.53 22.34
N GLY A 204 -8.19 1.46 21.62
CA GLY A 204 -8.53 0.10 21.98
C GLY A 204 -10.04 -0.12 22.17
N ALA A 205 -10.41 -0.84 23.25
CA ALA A 205 -11.81 -1.18 23.53
C ALA A 205 -12.63 -0.04 24.17
N ILE A 206 -12.01 1.10 24.48
CA ILE A 206 -12.69 2.25 25.12
C ILE A 206 -13.59 3.00 24.13
N GLY A 207 -13.43 2.72 22.86
CA GLY A 207 -13.87 3.46 21.71
C GLY A 207 -15.27 4.05 21.69
N GLY A 208 -15.42 5.01 20.78
CA GLY A 208 -16.68 5.67 20.47
C GLY A 208 -17.28 5.27 19.13
N GLY A 209 -16.55 4.48 18.33
CA GLY A 209 -16.96 4.13 16.97
C GLY A 209 -16.92 5.35 16.03
N LEU A 210 -17.82 5.39 15.04
CA LEU A 210 -17.99 6.50 14.14
C LEU A 210 -18.68 7.68 14.82
N SER A 211 -18.22 8.90 14.54
CA SER A 211 -18.97 10.06 15.01
C SER A 211 -20.28 10.22 14.18
N LYS A 212 -21.37 10.44 14.89
CA LYS A 212 -22.68 10.67 14.23
C LYS A 212 -22.71 11.95 13.38
N ARG A 213 -21.87 12.91 13.75
CA ARG A 213 -21.87 14.24 13.14
C ARG A 213 -21.02 14.31 11.88
N PHE A 214 -19.84 13.66 11.85
CA PHE A 214 -18.92 13.73 10.73
C PHE A 214 -18.65 12.35 10.12
N GLY A 215 -18.36 11.32 10.94
CA GLY A 215 -18.00 9.99 10.45
C GLY A 215 -19.10 9.32 9.63
N VAL A 216 -20.33 9.29 10.15
CA VAL A 216 -21.47 8.69 9.43
C VAL A 216 -21.78 9.45 8.13
N PRO A 217 -21.91 10.79 8.09
CA PRO A 217 -22.05 11.54 6.84
C PRO A 217 -20.89 11.35 5.89
N LEU A 218 -19.65 11.20 6.41
CA LEU A 218 -18.47 10.92 5.58
C LEU A 218 -18.61 9.59 4.83
N ILE A 219 -19.00 8.49 5.50
CA ILE A 219 -19.22 7.20 4.84
C ILE A 219 -20.22 7.34 3.68
N HIS A 220 -21.33 8.04 3.89
CA HIS A 220 -22.32 8.25 2.84
C HIS A 220 -21.76 9.04 1.66
N GLU A 221 -20.96 10.08 1.92
CA GLU A 221 -20.36 10.89 0.85
C GLU A 221 -19.26 10.13 0.10
N LEU A 222 -18.46 9.30 0.78
CA LEU A 222 -17.47 8.43 0.15
C LEU A 222 -18.14 7.43 -0.80
N ASN A 223 -19.22 6.77 -0.34
CA ASN A 223 -20.03 5.88 -1.19
C ASN A 223 -20.59 6.61 -2.41
N ARG A 224 -21.14 7.82 -2.22
CA ARG A 224 -21.72 8.63 -3.31
C ARG A 224 -20.68 9.03 -4.35
N LEU A 225 -19.47 9.35 -3.94
CA LEU A 225 -18.37 9.75 -4.83
C LEU A 225 -17.67 8.56 -5.50
N GLY A 226 -17.88 7.34 -5.00
CA GLY A 226 -17.13 6.18 -5.45
C GLY A 226 -15.68 6.22 -4.95
N ILE A 227 -15.49 6.64 -3.71
CA ILE A 227 -14.19 6.62 -3.01
C ILE A 227 -14.12 5.35 -2.16
N MET A 228 -13.04 4.62 -2.25
CA MET A 228 -12.76 3.43 -1.45
C MET A 228 -12.62 3.81 0.03
N ILE A 229 -13.36 3.14 0.90
CA ILE A 229 -13.36 3.39 2.34
C ILE A 229 -12.31 2.51 3.00
N GLY A 230 -11.28 3.12 3.55
CA GLY A 230 -10.22 2.47 4.31
C GLY A 230 -10.52 2.45 5.81
N VAL A 231 -10.28 1.30 6.44
CA VAL A 231 -10.46 1.07 7.88
C VAL A 231 -9.20 0.54 8.57
N SER A 232 -8.05 0.60 7.90
CA SER A 232 -6.76 0.42 8.60
C SER A 232 -6.66 1.47 9.70
N HIS A 233 -5.96 1.15 10.77
CA HIS A 233 -5.79 2.04 11.93
C HIS A 233 -7.08 2.42 12.69
N CYS A 234 -8.25 1.88 12.30
CA CYS A 234 -9.50 2.11 13.02
C CYS A 234 -9.64 1.20 14.23
N GLY A 235 -10.31 1.70 15.27
CA GLY A 235 -10.82 0.87 16.36
C GLY A 235 -11.92 -0.08 15.88
N ALA A 236 -12.07 -1.22 16.58
CA ALA A 236 -12.96 -2.30 16.15
C ALA A 236 -14.42 -1.85 15.97
N LYS A 237 -14.92 -0.98 16.87
CA LYS A 237 -16.29 -0.48 16.79
C LYS A 237 -16.52 0.40 15.55
N ALA A 238 -15.54 1.23 15.18
CA ALA A 238 -15.61 2.02 13.96
C ALA A 238 -15.67 1.12 12.72
N ILE A 239 -14.93 0.00 12.70
CA ILE A 239 -14.97 -0.99 11.62
C ILE A 239 -16.37 -1.61 11.51
N TYR A 240 -16.97 -2.06 12.62
CA TYR A 240 -18.30 -2.66 12.63
C TYR A 240 -19.36 -1.68 12.13
N GLU A 241 -19.35 -0.44 12.64
CA GLU A 241 -20.31 0.59 12.22
C GLU A 241 -20.10 1.00 10.75
N ALA A 242 -18.85 1.08 10.26
CA ALA A 242 -18.56 1.33 8.86
C ALA A 242 -19.07 0.18 7.96
N ALA A 243 -18.88 -1.08 8.37
CA ALA A 243 -19.37 -2.24 7.65
C ALA A 243 -20.90 -2.28 7.57
N GLU A 244 -21.60 -1.84 8.63
CA GLU A 244 -23.07 -1.78 8.67
C GLU A 244 -23.64 -0.69 7.76
N ILE A 245 -22.96 0.46 7.67
CA ILE A 245 -23.47 1.66 6.97
C ILE A 245 -23.05 1.68 5.50
N SER A 246 -21.86 1.16 5.18
CA SER A 246 -21.32 1.25 3.82
C SER A 246 -22.14 0.45 2.82
N THR A 247 -22.40 1.02 1.66
CA THR A 247 -23.03 0.34 0.51
C THR A 247 -22.00 -0.20 -0.49
N LYS A 248 -20.70 -0.03 -0.19
CA LYS A 248 -19.57 -0.49 -0.97
C LYS A 248 -18.61 -1.30 -0.08
N PRO A 249 -17.76 -2.17 -0.64
CA PRO A 249 -16.75 -2.85 0.15
C PRO A 249 -15.88 -1.86 0.93
N ILE A 250 -15.62 -2.16 2.22
CA ILE A 250 -14.63 -1.46 3.02
C ILE A 250 -13.31 -2.22 3.03
N VAL A 251 -12.19 -1.51 3.15
CA VAL A 251 -10.85 -2.10 2.96
C VAL A 251 -9.94 -1.80 4.13
N SER A 252 -9.31 -2.81 4.68
CA SER A 252 -8.09 -2.59 5.44
C SER A 252 -6.91 -2.71 4.50
N THR A 253 -6.31 -1.59 4.11
CA THR A 253 -5.24 -1.58 3.12
C THR A 253 -3.96 -2.24 3.62
N HIS A 254 -3.68 -2.14 4.93
CA HIS A 254 -2.44 -2.64 5.54
C HIS A 254 -2.58 -2.85 7.05
N GLN A 255 -3.14 -3.98 7.48
CA GLN A 255 -3.19 -4.33 8.91
C GLN A 255 -3.29 -5.85 9.13
N ASN A 256 -2.55 -6.36 10.10
CA ASN A 256 -2.38 -7.79 10.33
C ASN A 256 -3.43 -8.34 11.30
N PRO A 257 -3.65 -9.67 11.34
CA PRO A 257 -4.54 -10.30 12.32
C PRO A 257 -3.93 -10.25 13.73
N LYS A 258 -4.75 -9.87 14.71
CA LYS A 258 -4.40 -9.77 16.14
C LYS A 258 -3.80 -11.05 16.71
N ALA A 259 -4.23 -12.20 16.22
CA ALA A 259 -3.79 -13.52 16.70
C ALA A 259 -2.27 -13.74 16.61
N PHE A 260 -1.57 -12.97 15.78
CA PHE A 260 -0.12 -13.12 15.59
C PHE A 260 0.73 -12.11 16.40
N PHE A 261 0.11 -11.24 17.20
CA PHE A 261 0.84 -10.15 17.87
C PHE A 261 0.45 -10.02 19.35
N ASN A 262 1.48 -9.83 20.19
CA ASN A 262 1.27 -9.64 21.63
C ASN A 262 0.69 -8.26 21.96
N ASN A 263 1.05 -7.22 21.19
CA ASN A 263 0.46 -5.88 21.32
C ASN A 263 -0.72 -5.77 20.35
N ALA A 264 -1.85 -6.22 20.84
CA ALA A 264 -2.96 -6.63 20.02
C ALA A 264 -3.90 -5.50 19.61
N ASP A 265 -3.79 -4.30 20.23
CA ASP A 265 -4.77 -3.23 20.03
C ASP A 265 -4.58 -2.53 18.67
N LEU A 266 -3.36 -2.58 18.11
CA LEU A 266 -3.06 -2.04 16.79
C LEU A 266 -3.41 -2.99 15.62
N GLN A 267 -3.98 -4.17 15.91
CA GLN A 267 -4.23 -5.20 14.90
C GLN A 267 -5.70 -5.59 14.86
N HIS A 268 -6.15 -6.13 13.72
CA HIS A 268 -7.54 -6.53 13.56
C HIS A 268 -7.89 -7.82 14.32
N SER A 269 -8.97 -7.78 15.11
CA SER A 269 -9.58 -8.96 15.65
C SER A 269 -10.27 -9.78 14.55
N ASP A 270 -10.52 -11.06 14.82
CA ASP A 270 -11.25 -11.95 13.90
C ASP A 270 -12.61 -11.40 13.51
N ASP A 271 -13.33 -10.79 14.46
CA ASP A 271 -14.63 -10.19 14.19
C ASP A 271 -14.52 -8.94 13.31
N ALA A 272 -13.46 -8.15 13.47
CA ALA A 272 -13.19 -7.03 12.56
C ALA A 272 -12.87 -7.51 11.13
N ILE A 273 -12.06 -8.58 11.00
CA ILE A 273 -11.76 -9.20 9.71
C ILE A 273 -13.04 -9.73 9.05
N LYS A 274 -13.90 -10.41 9.80
CA LYS A 274 -15.20 -10.90 9.32
C LYS A 274 -16.12 -9.76 8.92
N ALA A 275 -16.16 -8.66 9.67
CA ALA A 275 -16.96 -7.50 9.35
C ALA A 275 -16.50 -6.86 8.02
N ILE A 276 -15.19 -6.70 7.81
CA ILE A 276 -14.63 -6.22 6.54
C ILE A 276 -15.03 -7.15 5.39
N ALA A 277 -14.83 -8.46 5.56
CA ALA A 277 -15.14 -9.47 4.55
C ALA A 277 -16.62 -9.51 4.19
N SER A 278 -17.53 -9.32 5.18
CA SER A 278 -18.98 -9.32 4.96
C SER A 278 -19.47 -8.25 3.99
N THR A 279 -18.70 -7.17 3.80
CA THR A 279 -19.00 -6.11 2.82
C THR A 279 -18.48 -6.44 1.41
N GLY A 280 -17.84 -7.59 1.20
CA GLY A 280 -17.06 -7.88 0.00
C GLY A 280 -15.65 -7.28 0.02
N GLY A 281 -15.26 -6.72 1.15
CA GLY A 281 -13.97 -6.04 1.36
C GLY A 281 -12.77 -6.98 1.49
N ILE A 282 -11.61 -6.39 1.73
CA ILE A 282 -10.33 -7.11 1.83
C ILE A 282 -9.50 -6.63 3.02
N VAL A 283 -8.61 -7.51 3.48
CA VAL A 283 -7.60 -7.21 4.49
C VAL A 283 -6.21 -7.34 3.85
N GLY A 284 -5.45 -6.25 3.84
CA GLY A 284 -4.10 -6.19 3.31
C GLY A 284 -3.08 -6.64 4.34
N MET A 285 -2.37 -7.72 4.07
CA MET A 285 -1.31 -8.20 4.95
C MET A 285 -0.09 -7.30 4.85
N ARG A 286 0.31 -6.77 6.00
CA ARG A 286 1.48 -5.90 6.13
C ARG A 286 2.69 -6.72 6.55
N TYR A 287 3.71 -6.71 5.72
CA TYR A 287 5.06 -7.03 6.17
C TYR A 287 5.62 -5.78 6.85
N HIS A 288 6.02 -5.88 8.11
CA HIS A 288 6.65 -4.78 8.82
C HIS A 288 8.05 -5.16 9.25
N SER A 289 9.03 -4.48 8.74
CA SER A 289 10.45 -4.69 9.07
C SER A 289 10.73 -4.60 10.57
N ASN A 290 10.06 -3.70 11.28
CA ASN A 290 10.23 -3.49 12.73
C ASN A 290 9.73 -4.65 13.59
N ASN A 291 8.91 -5.55 13.05
CA ASN A 291 8.33 -6.66 13.81
C ASN A 291 8.96 -8.01 13.51
N SER A 292 10.13 -8.03 12.83
CA SER A 292 10.84 -9.28 12.50
C SER A 292 9.91 -10.31 11.84
N THR A 293 9.00 -9.86 10.97
CA THR A 293 8.03 -10.75 10.34
C THR A 293 8.62 -11.27 9.04
N PRO A 294 9.22 -12.46 9.01
CA PRO A 294 9.71 -13.06 7.78
C PRO A 294 8.56 -13.31 6.80
N TYR A 295 8.85 -13.43 5.53
CA TYR A 295 7.83 -13.73 4.50
C TYR A 295 7.02 -14.98 4.78
N THR A 296 7.62 -15.99 5.41
CA THR A 296 6.92 -17.19 5.87
C THR A 296 5.82 -16.84 6.86
N ARG A 297 6.09 -15.97 7.84
CA ARG A 297 5.07 -15.54 8.80
C ARG A 297 3.96 -14.70 8.14
N CYS A 298 4.31 -13.93 7.10
CA CYS A 298 3.29 -13.24 6.31
C CYS A 298 2.38 -14.25 5.59
N ALA A 299 2.95 -15.32 5.05
CA ALA A 299 2.16 -16.40 4.45
C ALA A 299 1.30 -17.14 5.48
N ASP A 300 1.82 -17.41 6.69
CA ASP A 300 1.03 -18.00 7.79
C ASP A 300 -0.16 -17.10 8.18
N MET A 301 0.01 -15.77 8.19
CA MET A 301 -1.09 -14.82 8.42
C MET A 301 -2.11 -14.83 7.27
N ILE A 302 -1.64 -14.99 6.04
CA ILE A 302 -2.53 -15.17 4.87
C ILE A 302 -3.35 -16.44 5.02
N ASP A 303 -2.72 -17.57 5.34
CA ASP A 303 -3.42 -18.85 5.58
C ASP A 303 -4.51 -18.68 6.64
N TYR A 304 -4.17 -18.03 7.76
CA TYR A 304 -5.11 -17.76 8.84
C TYR A 304 -6.33 -16.95 8.39
N VAL A 305 -6.11 -15.86 7.63
CA VAL A 305 -7.21 -15.03 7.14
C VAL A 305 -8.03 -15.76 6.08
N VAL A 306 -7.37 -16.54 5.20
CA VAL A 306 -8.06 -17.37 4.20
C VAL A 306 -8.94 -18.41 4.88
N ASP A 307 -8.46 -19.06 5.94
CA ASP A 307 -9.26 -20.02 6.72
C ASP A 307 -10.45 -19.33 7.42
N LEU A 308 -10.27 -18.07 7.83
CA LEU A 308 -11.30 -17.33 8.56
C LEU A 308 -12.42 -16.79 7.67
N VAL A 309 -12.09 -16.24 6.49
CA VAL A 309 -13.02 -15.49 5.62
C VAL A 309 -12.94 -15.83 4.13
N GLY A 310 -11.99 -16.65 3.71
CA GLY A 310 -11.81 -17.07 2.32
C GLY A 310 -10.81 -16.23 1.52
N ILE A 311 -10.38 -16.82 0.40
CA ILE A 311 -9.30 -16.31 -0.47
C ILE A 311 -9.65 -14.96 -1.12
N ASP A 312 -10.91 -14.61 -1.27
CA ASP A 312 -11.36 -13.40 -1.95
C ASP A 312 -11.24 -12.14 -1.06
N HIS A 313 -10.86 -12.31 0.21
CA HIS A 313 -10.81 -11.24 1.21
C HIS A 313 -9.40 -10.90 1.70
N ILE A 314 -8.37 -11.31 0.98
CA ILE A 314 -6.99 -11.08 1.34
C ILE A 314 -6.23 -10.36 0.23
N ASN A 315 -5.29 -9.48 0.57
CA ASN A 315 -4.35 -8.85 -0.34
C ASN A 315 -3.01 -8.64 0.34
N ILE A 316 -1.95 -8.44 -0.44
CA ILE A 316 -0.69 -7.92 0.09
C ILE A 316 -0.78 -6.40 0.24
N ALA A 317 -0.27 -5.89 1.34
CA ALA A 317 -0.13 -4.44 1.52
C ALA A 317 1.23 -3.96 1.01
N TRP A 318 2.28 -4.49 1.60
CA TRP A 318 3.64 -4.07 1.35
C TRP A 318 4.62 -5.23 1.59
N LEU A 319 5.58 -5.37 0.71
CA LEU A 319 6.66 -6.33 0.83
C LEU A 319 8.00 -5.61 0.86
N GLY A 320 8.35 -5.10 2.06
CA GLY A 320 9.65 -4.54 2.36
C GLY A 320 9.85 -3.06 2.00
N HIS A 321 10.60 -2.37 2.85
CA HIS A 321 11.15 -1.05 2.56
C HIS A 321 12.33 -1.18 1.61
N ASP A 322 12.59 -0.12 0.86
CA ASP A 322 13.77 -0.01 0.04
C ASP A 322 14.96 0.43 0.90
N VAL A 323 15.58 -0.53 1.58
CA VAL A 323 16.58 -0.29 2.64
C VAL A 323 18.00 -0.04 2.10
N GLU A 324 18.21 -0.02 0.78
CA GLU A 324 19.55 0.15 0.22
C GLU A 324 20.20 1.50 0.54
N ASN A 325 19.42 2.48 1.05
CA ASN A 325 19.98 3.76 1.49
C ASN A 325 19.10 4.44 2.53
N PRO A 326 19.26 4.15 3.83
CA PRO A 326 18.71 5.05 4.83
C PRO A 326 19.39 6.40 4.61
N SER A 327 18.63 7.38 4.13
CA SER A 327 19.14 8.73 3.91
C SER A 327 19.83 9.27 5.15
N PRO A 328 20.94 10.01 5.01
CA PRO A 328 21.65 10.62 6.14
C PRO A 328 20.86 11.70 6.89
N GLY A 329 19.56 11.73 6.78
CA GLY A 329 18.64 12.69 7.43
C GLY A 329 17.46 12.01 8.10
N TYR A 330 17.71 10.88 8.67
CA TYR A 330 16.81 10.02 9.39
C TYR A 330 15.80 10.70 10.34
N VAL A 331 14.58 10.13 10.38
CA VAL A 331 13.51 10.48 11.32
C VAL A 331 13.79 9.88 12.70
N PRO A 332 13.74 10.67 13.79
CA PRO A 332 13.93 10.15 15.14
C PRO A 332 12.87 9.10 15.49
N GLY A 333 13.32 7.91 15.89
CA GLY A 333 12.46 6.82 16.37
C GLY A 333 12.60 5.49 15.63
N ILE A 334 13.20 5.46 14.45
CA ILE A 334 13.54 4.21 13.76
C ILE A 334 14.98 3.83 14.12
N SER A 335 15.22 2.61 14.60
CA SER A 335 16.51 2.20 15.10
C SER A 335 17.57 2.19 13.99
N LYS A 336 18.81 2.59 14.34
CA LYS A 336 19.98 2.49 13.46
C LYS A 336 20.54 1.06 13.36
N GLU A 337 19.92 0.12 14.07
CA GLU A 337 20.33 -1.26 14.07
C GLU A 337 19.87 -1.95 12.79
N PRO A 338 20.73 -2.74 12.13
CA PRO A 338 20.30 -3.60 11.04
C PRO A 338 19.25 -4.58 11.60
N PHE A 339 18.13 -4.73 10.86
CA PHE A 339 17.03 -5.59 11.28
C PHE A 339 17.50 -7.03 11.54
N PRO A 340 17.08 -7.67 12.65
CA PRO A 340 17.39 -9.07 12.88
C PRO A 340 16.64 -9.93 11.85
N GLY A 341 17.36 -10.42 10.86
CA GLY A 341 16.79 -11.21 9.75
C GLY A 341 17.56 -11.10 8.44
N GLY A 342 18.39 -10.12 8.34
CA GLY A 342 19.56 -9.82 7.50
C GLY A 342 19.66 -10.29 6.05
N GLU A 343 18.93 -11.28 5.56
CA GLU A 343 19.04 -11.74 4.17
C GLU A 343 17.96 -11.13 3.24
N VAL A 344 16.80 -10.81 3.79
CA VAL A 344 15.66 -10.30 3.01
C VAL A 344 15.82 -8.82 2.64
N GLU A 345 16.52 -8.07 3.47
CA GLU A 345 16.73 -6.62 3.36
C GLU A 345 17.64 -6.19 2.19
N LYS A 346 18.35 -7.14 1.60
CA LYS A 346 19.27 -6.90 0.47
C LYS A 346 18.67 -7.26 -0.89
N LEU A 347 17.46 -7.78 -0.90
CA LEU A 347 16.82 -8.20 -2.13
C LEU A 347 16.21 -6.99 -2.86
N THR A 348 16.29 -6.99 -4.19
CA THR A 348 15.54 -6.04 -5.02
C THR A 348 14.03 -6.27 -4.88
N LYS A 349 13.21 -5.31 -5.27
CA LYS A 349 11.74 -5.50 -5.25
C LYS A 349 11.30 -6.72 -6.07
N TYR A 350 11.97 -6.96 -7.18
CA TYR A 350 11.75 -8.16 -8.00
C TYR A 350 12.06 -9.45 -7.23
N GLU A 351 13.24 -9.51 -6.61
CA GLU A 351 13.65 -10.67 -5.81
C GLU A 351 12.71 -10.90 -4.61
N GLN A 352 12.23 -9.83 -3.98
CA GLN A 352 11.28 -9.91 -2.87
C GLN A 352 9.94 -10.50 -3.32
N ASN A 353 9.34 -9.99 -4.40
CA ASN A 353 8.07 -10.50 -4.92
C ASN A 353 8.22 -11.94 -5.43
N SER A 354 9.31 -12.24 -6.13
CA SER A 354 9.61 -13.58 -6.60
C SER A 354 9.68 -14.59 -5.45
N ARG A 355 10.44 -14.26 -4.39
CA ARG A 355 10.58 -15.11 -3.21
C ARG A 355 9.25 -15.29 -2.48
N PHE A 356 8.45 -14.24 -2.37
CA PHE A 356 7.15 -14.34 -1.73
C PHE A 356 6.18 -15.23 -2.52
N ILE A 357 6.16 -15.09 -3.83
CA ILE A 357 5.36 -15.97 -4.71
C ILE A 357 5.80 -17.42 -4.56
N ASP A 358 7.11 -17.71 -4.47
CA ASP A 358 7.62 -19.06 -4.20
C ASP A 358 7.12 -19.61 -2.86
N ILE A 359 7.05 -18.78 -1.82
CA ILE A 359 6.50 -19.17 -0.51
C ILE A 359 5.01 -19.47 -0.64
N LEU A 360 4.23 -18.65 -1.36
CA LEU A 360 2.80 -18.94 -1.59
C LEU A 360 2.60 -20.28 -2.31
N TYR A 361 3.44 -20.64 -3.27
CA TYR A 361 3.41 -21.98 -3.87
C TYR A 361 3.76 -23.09 -2.86
N GLN A 362 4.69 -22.86 -1.93
CA GLN A 362 5.00 -23.80 -0.84
C GLN A 362 3.81 -23.98 0.10
N HIS A 363 3.01 -22.93 0.34
CA HIS A 363 1.72 -22.95 1.05
C HIS A 363 0.58 -23.53 0.20
N LYS A 364 0.89 -24.09 -1.00
CA LYS A 364 -0.03 -24.80 -1.89
C LYS A 364 -1.10 -23.93 -2.55
N TYR A 365 -0.90 -22.62 -2.60
CA TYR A 365 -1.72 -21.76 -3.44
C TYR A 365 -1.43 -22.03 -4.91
N ASN A 366 -2.48 -22.13 -5.72
CA ASN A 366 -2.36 -22.21 -7.18
C ASN A 366 -2.24 -20.82 -7.80
N ASP A 367 -2.00 -20.74 -9.11
CA ASP A 367 -1.84 -19.48 -9.84
C ASP A 367 -3.02 -18.51 -9.64
N GLU A 368 -4.25 -19.02 -9.61
CA GLU A 368 -5.46 -18.20 -9.44
C GLU A 368 -5.48 -17.56 -8.05
N ASN A 369 -5.20 -18.34 -7.00
CA ASN A 369 -5.15 -17.86 -5.63
C ASN A 369 -4.00 -16.86 -5.43
N ILE A 370 -2.83 -17.13 -6.02
CA ILE A 370 -1.69 -16.19 -5.99
C ILE A 370 -2.05 -14.88 -6.69
N ALA A 371 -2.71 -14.94 -7.84
CA ALA A 371 -3.19 -13.74 -8.54
C ALA A 371 -4.15 -12.91 -7.67
N LYS A 372 -5.04 -13.55 -6.92
CA LYS A 372 -5.95 -12.87 -5.97
C LYS A 372 -5.17 -12.20 -4.85
N ILE A 373 -4.25 -12.92 -4.20
CA ILE A 373 -3.44 -12.43 -3.08
C ILE A 373 -2.54 -11.26 -3.53
N MET A 374 -1.87 -11.38 -4.68
CA MET A 374 -0.89 -10.41 -5.15
C MET A 374 -1.52 -9.09 -5.64
N GLY A 375 -2.83 -9.03 -5.86
CA GLY A 375 -3.48 -7.79 -6.27
C GLY A 375 -4.90 -7.94 -6.79
N GLY A 376 -5.28 -9.11 -7.28
CA GLY A 376 -6.57 -9.33 -7.92
C GLY A 376 -7.76 -8.92 -7.06
N ASN A 377 -7.72 -9.20 -5.76
CA ASN A 377 -8.78 -8.82 -4.82
C ASN A 377 -8.87 -7.31 -4.62
N LEU A 378 -7.74 -6.60 -4.51
CA LEU A 378 -7.72 -5.14 -4.42
C LEU A 378 -8.27 -4.50 -5.70
N LEU A 379 -7.88 -5.02 -6.87
CA LEU A 379 -8.39 -4.53 -8.15
C LEU A 379 -9.89 -4.77 -8.31
N ARG A 380 -10.41 -5.90 -7.80
CA ARG A 380 -11.84 -6.18 -7.75
C ARG A 380 -12.58 -5.10 -6.94
N VAL A 381 -12.10 -4.82 -5.72
CA VAL A 381 -12.70 -3.78 -4.87
C VAL A 381 -12.62 -2.40 -5.51
N MET A 382 -11.50 -2.05 -6.15
CA MET A 382 -11.39 -0.80 -6.91
C MET A 382 -12.45 -0.72 -8.01
N LYS A 383 -12.66 -1.80 -8.78
CA LYS A 383 -13.68 -1.83 -9.85
C LYS A 383 -15.12 -1.77 -9.33
N GLU A 384 -15.39 -2.33 -8.16
CA GLU A 384 -16.72 -2.28 -7.52
C GLU A 384 -17.02 -0.90 -6.91
N THR A 385 -15.97 -0.15 -6.55
CA THR A 385 -16.10 1.10 -5.80
C THR A 385 -16.03 2.34 -6.69
N LEU A 386 -15.05 2.40 -7.59
CA LEU A 386 -14.73 3.59 -8.37
C LEU A 386 -15.84 4.01 -9.33
N PRO A 387 -15.92 5.33 -9.66
CA PRO A 387 -16.84 5.82 -10.69
C PRO A 387 -16.50 5.26 -12.07
N GLU A 388 -17.48 5.23 -12.97
CA GLU A 388 -17.35 4.79 -14.36
C GLU A 388 -16.35 5.64 -15.17
#